data_76b1cb3bc54ec0c3b3513608af90d597
#
_entry.id   76b1cb3bc54ec0c3b3513608af90d597
#
_cell.length_a   1.000
_cell.length_b   1.000
_cell.length_c   1.000
_cell.angle_alpha   90.00
_cell.angle_beta   90.00
_cell.angle_gamma   90.00
#
_symmetry.space_group_name_H-M   'P 1'
#
loop_
_entity.id
_entity.type
_entity.pdbx_description
1 polymer ?
#
loop_
_entity_poly.entity_id
_entity_poly.type
_entity_poly.pdbx_seq_one_letter_code
_entity_poly.pdbx_strand_id
1 'polypeptide(L)'
;MRKVFLSLLLFIQAFIMSGQTHVAYENMVGTEELYQTLDYLASELAEGRATGTPGKLSAEQFIKERFRKYGLKPFEWNYTQSFPYDDSIMVRNVIGVVPANRMSDEYIVIGAHYDHLGRLGGQIYSGADDNASGVTALLNLAQLFGKMRADGAGPGKNLIFIAYDGKELDMAGSEYFVRHLPFPADKIVCAVNIDMLGTTLAPVHRNRPDYLIVLGEDTLPKEMQGIIRRSNANARFGMDIDYSFYGSENFTGMVYRTGDQYSFRSKKIPSLLFTSAFHDHTYKPTDKIDIIDFGILRKRTALIFDVIYKYSNL
;
A
#
# COMPACT_ATOMS: atom_id res chain seq x y z
N MET A 1 -30.73 -1.76 -36.96
CA MET A 1 -30.10 -0.47 -36.58
C MET A 1 -30.56 0.04 -35.19
N ARG A 2 -31.86 0.16 -34.90
CA ARG A 2 -32.34 0.68 -33.58
C ARG A 2 -31.85 -0.13 -32.34
N LYS A 3 -31.79 -1.48 -32.42
CA LYS A 3 -31.33 -2.33 -31.30
C LYS A 3 -29.82 -2.20 -31.02
N VAL A 4 -29.00 -1.98 -32.05
CA VAL A 4 -27.55 -1.78 -31.92
C VAL A 4 -27.24 -0.42 -31.30
N PHE A 5 -28.02 0.62 -31.68
CA PHE A 5 -27.90 1.96 -31.10
C PHE A 5 -28.28 2.00 -29.61
N LEU A 6 -29.32 1.26 -29.23
CA LEU A 6 -29.74 1.17 -27.81
C LEU A 6 -28.74 0.44 -26.95
N SER A 7 -28.11 -0.63 -27.47
CA SER A 7 -27.03 -1.37 -26.79
C SER A 7 -25.79 -0.51 -26.62
N LEU A 8 -25.42 0.28 -27.63
CA LEU A 8 -24.27 1.18 -27.57
C LEU A 8 -24.48 2.32 -26.56
N LEU A 9 -25.71 2.89 -26.51
CA LEU A 9 -26.07 3.93 -25.52
C LEU A 9 -26.05 3.37 -24.09
N LEU A 10 -26.55 2.17 -23.87
CA LEU A 10 -26.50 1.50 -22.55
C LEU A 10 -25.07 1.19 -22.12
N PHE A 11 -24.20 0.78 -23.06
CA PHE A 11 -22.77 0.57 -22.79
C PHE A 11 -22.06 1.87 -22.44
N ILE A 12 -22.32 2.96 -23.15
CA ILE A 12 -21.76 4.29 -22.89
C ILE A 12 -22.24 4.84 -21.55
N GLN A 13 -23.53 4.68 -21.21
CA GLN A 13 -24.05 5.09 -19.90
C GLN A 13 -23.46 4.27 -18.75
N ALA A 14 -23.31 2.95 -18.91
CA ALA A 14 -22.67 2.11 -17.91
C ALA A 14 -21.19 2.47 -17.70
N PHE A 15 -20.47 2.83 -18.79
CA PHE A 15 -19.08 3.25 -18.72
C PHE A 15 -18.92 4.63 -18.06
N ILE A 16 -19.82 5.58 -18.35
CA ILE A 16 -19.85 6.91 -17.71
C ILE A 16 -20.21 6.78 -16.21
N MET A 17 -21.19 5.95 -15.87
CA MET A 17 -21.56 5.68 -14.47
C MET A 17 -20.41 5.01 -13.69
N SER A 18 -19.72 4.05 -14.28
CA SER A 18 -18.54 3.41 -13.68
C SER A 18 -17.41 4.40 -13.44
N GLY A 19 -17.12 5.29 -14.39
CA GLY A 19 -16.09 6.32 -14.26
C GLY A 19 -16.43 7.40 -13.20
N GLN A 20 -17.68 7.73 -13.01
CA GLN A 20 -18.12 8.67 -11.96
C GLN A 20 -18.12 8.03 -10.57
N THR A 21 -18.33 6.72 -10.49
CA THR A 21 -18.46 6.00 -9.23
C THR A 21 -17.14 5.92 -8.48
N HIS A 22 -16.01 5.54 -9.15
CA HIS A 22 -14.73 5.40 -8.43
C HIS A 22 -14.15 6.75 -7.94
N VAL A 23 -14.40 7.84 -8.68
CA VAL A 23 -14.04 9.21 -8.26
C VAL A 23 -14.73 9.62 -6.96
N ALA A 24 -15.97 9.15 -6.76
CA ALA A 24 -16.70 9.41 -5.52
C ALA A 24 -15.99 8.74 -4.32
N TYR A 25 -15.49 7.50 -4.48
CA TYR A 25 -14.74 6.81 -3.42
C TYR A 25 -13.38 7.45 -3.18
N GLU A 26 -12.66 7.85 -4.22
CA GLU A 26 -11.40 8.59 -4.10
C GLU A 26 -11.54 9.83 -3.23
N ASN A 27 -12.63 10.59 -3.41
CA ASN A 27 -12.92 11.78 -2.61
C ASN A 27 -13.24 11.49 -1.14
N MET A 28 -13.43 10.22 -0.77
CA MET A 28 -13.62 9.79 0.63
C MET A 28 -12.31 9.65 1.40
N VAL A 29 -11.14 9.78 0.75
CA VAL A 29 -9.86 9.82 1.46
C VAL A 29 -9.84 11.10 2.32
N GLY A 30 -10.05 10.93 3.62
CA GLY A 30 -10.14 12.03 4.59
C GLY A 30 -8.86 12.23 5.39
N THR A 31 -8.38 13.46 5.53
CA THR A 31 -7.17 13.75 6.31
C THR A 31 -7.33 13.40 7.79
N GLU A 32 -8.51 13.60 8.35
CA GLU A 32 -8.81 13.28 9.76
C GLU A 32 -8.67 11.78 10.05
N GLU A 33 -9.17 10.92 9.17
CA GLU A 33 -9.07 9.48 9.35
C GLU A 33 -7.62 8.98 9.16
N LEU A 34 -6.89 9.58 8.22
CA LEU A 34 -5.46 9.33 8.07
C LEU A 34 -4.70 9.73 9.33
N TYR A 35 -5.02 10.91 9.90
CA TYR A 35 -4.40 11.37 11.14
C TYR A 35 -4.65 10.39 12.30
N GLN A 36 -5.91 10.03 12.57
CA GLN A 36 -6.27 9.13 13.67
C GLN A 36 -5.60 7.75 13.54
N THR A 37 -5.47 7.24 12.32
CA THR A 37 -4.82 5.96 12.06
C THR A 37 -3.32 6.04 12.32
N LEU A 38 -2.67 7.07 11.81
CA LEU A 38 -1.23 7.27 11.94
C LEU A 38 -0.87 7.60 13.40
N ASP A 39 -1.64 8.45 14.07
CA ASP A 39 -1.46 8.81 15.48
C ASP A 39 -1.46 7.57 16.38
N TYR A 40 -2.38 6.63 16.16
CA TYR A 40 -2.37 5.36 16.87
C TYR A 40 -1.10 4.54 16.59
N LEU A 41 -0.73 4.37 15.32
CA LEU A 41 0.41 3.54 14.91
C LEU A 41 1.75 4.13 15.37
N ALA A 42 1.88 5.47 15.41
CA ALA A 42 3.08 6.16 15.86
C ALA A 42 3.06 6.52 17.36
N SER A 43 2.00 6.13 18.10
CA SER A 43 1.84 6.45 19.52
C SER A 43 2.84 5.73 20.42
N GLU A 44 2.93 6.19 21.66
CA GLU A 44 3.69 5.51 22.71
C GLU A 44 3.18 4.10 23.04
N LEU A 45 1.87 3.84 22.82
CA LEU A 45 1.26 2.51 23.00
C LEU A 45 1.78 1.48 21.98
N ALA A 46 2.13 1.94 20.79
CA ALA A 46 2.71 1.12 19.76
C ALA A 46 4.23 0.88 19.95
N GLU A 47 4.88 1.61 20.88
CA GLU A 47 6.28 1.42 21.31
C GLU A 47 7.28 1.28 20.16
N GLY A 48 7.02 1.91 18.99
CA GLY A 48 7.83 1.77 17.79
C GLY A 48 7.77 0.40 17.11
N ARG A 49 6.81 -0.43 17.44
CA ARG A 49 6.34 -1.63 16.71
C ARG A 49 7.41 -2.67 16.37
N ALA A 50 8.48 -2.82 17.17
CA ALA A 50 9.49 -3.85 16.87
C ALA A 50 8.87 -5.26 16.91
N THR A 51 9.22 -6.08 15.94
CA THR A 51 8.78 -7.48 15.85
C THR A 51 9.02 -8.22 17.17
N GLY A 52 8.01 -8.96 17.64
CA GLY A 52 8.07 -9.71 18.88
C GLY A 52 7.70 -8.91 20.15
N THR A 53 7.46 -7.59 20.06
CA THR A 53 7.16 -6.75 21.24
C THR A 53 5.64 -6.58 21.50
N PRO A 54 5.24 -6.18 22.71
CA PRO A 54 3.84 -5.85 23.01
C PRO A 54 3.27 -4.71 22.16
N GLY A 55 4.06 -3.66 21.91
CA GLY A 55 3.64 -2.53 21.07
C GLY A 55 3.32 -2.96 19.64
N LYS A 56 4.10 -3.88 19.08
CA LYS A 56 3.80 -4.47 17.77
C LYS A 56 2.52 -5.31 17.78
N LEU A 57 2.26 -6.08 18.85
CA LEU A 57 1.00 -6.82 18.98
C LEU A 57 -0.21 -5.90 19.07
N SER A 58 -0.07 -4.74 19.70
CA SER A 58 -1.10 -3.69 19.71
C SER A 58 -1.40 -3.19 18.28
N ALA A 59 -0.37 -2.90 17.48
CA ALA A 59 -0.54 -2.49 16.09
C ALA A 59 -1.16 -3.61 15.23
N GLU A 60 -0.74 -4.87 15.42
CA GLU A 60 -1.35 -6.04 14.76
C GLU A 60 -2.84 -6.12 15.04
N GLN A 61 -3.25 -6.02 16.29
CA GLN A 61 -4.66 -6.09 16.67
C GLN A 61 -5.46 -4.93 16.06
N PHE A 62 -4.90 -3.71 16.08
CA PHE A 62 -5.52 -2.54 15.46
C PHE A 62 -5.77 -2.77 13.96
N ILE A 63 -4.77 -3.26 13.22
CA ILE A 63 -4.90 -3.53 11.78
C ILE A 63 -5.97 -4.60 11.51
N LYS A 64 -5.99 -5.69 12.28
CA LYS A 64 -7.02 -6.75 12.17
C LYS A 64 -8.43 -6.22 12.40
N GLU A 65 -8.62 -5.36 13.39
CA GLU A 65 -9.91 -4.75 13.66
C GLU A 65 -10.36 -3.82 12.51
N ARG A 66 -9.42 -3.07 11.92
CA ARG A 66 -9.71 -2.25 10.75
C ARG A 66 -10.11 -3.11 9.54
N PHE A 67 -9.38 -4.17 9.23
CA PHE A 67 -9.76 -5.06 8.14
C PHE A 67 -11.13 -5.70 8.35
N ARG A 68 -11.45 -6.13 9.58
CA ARG A 68 -12.78 -6.65 9.93
C ARG A 68 -13.86 -5.59 9.76
N LYS A 69 -13.64 -4.38 10.26
CA LYS A 69 -14.57 -3.26 10.15
C LYS A 69 -14.86 -2.87 8.69
N TYR A 70 -13.86 -2.97 7.83
CA TYR A 70 -13.96 -2.64 6.41
C TYR A 70 -14.54 -3.79 5.56
N GLY A 71 -14.91 -4.91 6.17
CA GLY A 71 -15.54 -6.05 5.50
C GLY A 71 -14.59 -6.90 4.66
N LEU A 72 -13.29 -6.82 4.87
CA LEU A 72 -12.33 -7.70 4.23
C LEU A 72 -12.53 -9.13 4.72
N LYS A 73 -12.30 -10.10 3.85
CA LYS A 73 -12.25 -11.51 4.25
C LYS A 73 -10.85 -11.85 4.77
N PRO A 74 -10.73 -12.69 5.81
CA PRO A 74 -9.41 -13.16 6.24
C PRO A 74 -8.78 -14.04 5.14
N PHE A 75 -7.48 -13.87 4.89
CA PHE A 75 -6.71 -14.73 3.98
C PHE A 75 -6.39 -16.07 4.66
N GLU A 76 -5.95 -15.99 5.92
CA GLU A 76 -5.77 -17.12 6.83
C GLU A 76 -6.63 -16.93 8.09
N TRP A 77 -6.60 -17.91 8.97
CA TRP A 77 -7.37 -17.85 10.21
C TRP A 77 -7.13 -16.52 10.95
N ASN A 78 -8.21 -15.81 11.22
CA ASN A 78 -8.20 -14.55 11.99
C ASN A 78 -7.27 -13.46 11.42
N TYR A 79 -7.09 -13.38 10.09
CA TYR A 79 -6.26 -12.41 9.37
C TYR A 79 -4.75 -12.53 9.63
N THR A 80 -4.26 -13.48 10.41
CA THR A 80 -2.86 -13.54 10.78
C THR A 80 -2.17 -14.74 10.15
N GLN A 81 -1.09 -14.48 9.39
CA GLN A 81 -0.14 -15.48 8.94
C GLN A 81 1.07 -15.43 9.86
N SER A 82 1.23 -16.47 10.70
CA SER A 82 2.27 -16.54 11.72
C SER A 82 3.31 -17.59 11.39
N PHE A 83 4.59 -17.24 11.59
CA PHE A 83 5.70 -18.17 11.41
C PHE A 83 6.88 -17.81 12.35
N PRO A 84 7.68 -18.77 12.79
CA PRO A 84 8.87 -18.50 13.56
C PRO A 84 9.97 -17.90 12.66
N TYR A 85 10.60 -16.82 13.13
CA TYR A 85 11.83 -16.30 12.53
C TYR A 85 13.04 -17.01 13.11
N ASP A 86 13.05 -17.17 14.42
CA ASP A 86 14.00 -17.95 15.20
C ASP A 86 13.30 -18.57 16.42
N ASP A 87 14.07 -19.13 17.36
CA ASP A 87 13.53 -19.81 18.56
C ASP A 87 12.76 -18.86 19.50
N SER A 88 12.89 -17.55 19.35
CA SER A 88 12.35 -16.54 20.26
C SER A 88 11.36 -15.57 19.61
N ILE A 89 11.43 -15.40 18.29
CA ILE A 89 10.69 -14.37 17.55
C ILE A 89 9.66 -15.01 16.63
N MET A 90 8.39 -14.62 16.82
CA MET A 90 7.27 -14.92 15.92
C MET A 90 6.96 -13.71 15.05
N VAL A 91 7.10 -13.88 13.75
CA VAL A 91 6.68 -12.90 12.73
C VAL A 91 5.21 -13.15 12.40
N ARG A 92 4.43 -12.06 12.22
CA ARG A 92 2.97 -12.14 11.97
C ARG A 92 2.52 -11.13 10.94
N ASN A 93 2.38 -11.55 9.70
CA ASN A 93 1.70 -10.74 8.70
C ASN A 93 0.20 -10.63 9.01
N VAL A 94 -0.40 -9.47 8.73
CA VAL A 94 -1.85 -9.29 8.81
C VAL A 94 -2.41 -9.16 7.40
N ILE A 95 -3.31 -10.09 7.00
CA ILE A 95 -3.72 -10.23 5.62
C ILE A 95 -5.24 -10.27 5.49
N GLY A 96 -5.80 -9.33 4.72
CA GLY A 96 -7.21 -9.27 4.38
C GLY A 96 -7.43 -9.25 2.87
N VAL A 97 -8.58 -9.76 2.43
CA VAL A 97 -8.91 -9.88 1.01
C VAL A 97 -10.22 -9.14 0.71
N VAL A 98 -10.19 -8.31 -0.33
CA VAL A 98 -11.39 -7.82 -1.00
C VAL A 98 -11.60 -8.68 -2.25
N PRO A 99 -12.62 -9.56 -2.28
CA PRO A 99 -12.87 -10.40 -3.44
C PRO A 99 -13.30 -9.57 -4.65
N ALA A 100 -12.94 -10.05 -5.83
CA ALA A 100 -13.40 -9.48 -7.09
C ALA A 100 -14.94 -9.43 -7.15
N ASN A 101 -15.48 -8.46 -7.88
CA ASN A 101 -16.91 -8.31 -8.09
C ASN A 101 -17.47 -9.30 -9.16
N ARG A 102 -16.57 -9.90 -9.92
CA ARG A 102 -16.81 -10.96 -10.93
C ARG A 102 -15.93 -12.17 -10.63
N MET A 103 -16.21 -13.31 -11.27
CA MET A 103 -15.31 -14.45 -11.17
C MET A 103 -13.92 -14.06 -11.70
N SER A 104 -12.92 -14.17 -10.84
CA SER A 104 -11.52 -13.95 -11.17
C SER A 104 -10.64 -14.82 -10.29
N ASP A 105 -9.60 -15.41 -10.87
CA ASP A 105 -8.53 -16.13 -10.18
C ASP A 105 -7.21 -15.32 -10.16
N GLU A 106 -7.29 -14.06 -10.59
CA GLU A 106 -6.17 -13.12 -10.58
C GLU A 106 -6.19 -12.25 -9.31
N TYR A 107 -5.00 -11.87 -8.86
CA TYR A 107 -4.77 -11.11 -7.63
C TYR A 107 -3.89 -9.89 -7.89
N ILE A 108 -4.16 -8.82 -7.17
CA ILE A 108 -3.25 -7.71 -6.93
C ILE A 108 -2.94 -7.70 -5.45
N VAL A 109 -1.65 -7.67 -5.09
CA VAL A 109 -1.21 -7.56 -3.70
C VAL A 109 -0.88 -6.11 -3.40
N ILE A 110 -1.41 -5.57 -2.32
CA ILE A 110 -1.11 -4.23 -1.81
C ILE A 110 -0.53 -4.39 -0.41
N GLY A 111 0.67 -3.91 -0.19
CA GLY A 111 1.38 -4.12 1.06
C GLY A 111 2.08 -2.90 1.60
N ALA A 112 2.29 -2.92 2.93
CA ALA A 112 3.13 -2.00 3.67
C ALA A 112 3.64 -2.72 4.91
N HIS A 113 4.89 -2.55 5.31
CA HIS A 113 5.35 -3.13 6.58
C HIS A 113 4.84 -2.31 7.76
N TYR A 114 4.52 -2.99 8.88
CA TYR A 114 4.00 -2.33 10.07
C TYR A 114 4.93 -2.41 11.28
N ASP A 115 5.97 -3.23 11.21
CA ASP A 115 7.05 -3.24 12.18
C ASP A 115 7.99 -2.03 11.99
N HIS A 116 8.73 -1.67 13.05
CA HIS A 116 9.81 -0.70 13.03
C HIS A 116 10.80 -0.99 14.17
N LEU A 117 11.69 -0.08 14.50
CA LEU A 117 12.84 -0.31 15.38
C LEU A 117 12.50 -0.50 16.88
N GLY A 118 11.30 -0.07 17.34
CA GLY A 118 10.90 -0.24 18.71
C GLY A 118 11.56 0.74 19.70
N ARG A 119 11.99 0.20 20.83
CA ARG A 119 12.73 0.97 21.86
C ARG A 119 14.20 0.66 21.80
N LEU A 120 15.03 1.67 21.54
CA LEU A 120 16.48 1.57 21.53
C LEU A 120 17.08 2.64 22.45
N GLY A 121 17.97 2.24 23.35
CA GLY A 121 18.63 3.17 24.28
C GLY A 121 17.65 3.99 25.16
N GLY A 122 16.50 3.41 25.50
CA GLY A 122 15.45 4.10 26.29
C GLY A 122 14.56 5.05 25.50
N GLN A 123 14.81 5.25 24.21
CA GLN A 123 14.00 6.10 23.33
C GLN A 123 13.09 5.24 22.47
N ILE A 124 11.88 5.76 22.16
CA ILE A 124 10.96 5.15 21.19
C ILE A 124 11.30 5.68 19.80
N TYR A 125 11.50 4.76 18.87
CA TYR A 125 11.59 5.03 17.44
C TYR A 125 10.18 4.85 16.86
N SER A 126 9.42 5.93 16.81
CA SER A 126 7.98 5.88 16.45
C SER A 126 7.74 5.44 15.02
N GLY A 127 8.66 5.74 14.09
CA GLY A 127 8.51 5.40 12.68
C GLY A 127 7.20 5.92 12.11
N ALA A 128 6.94 7.22 12.25
CA ALA A 128 5.72 7.82 11.75
C ALA A 128 5.67 7.83 10.23
N ASP A 129 6.77 8.18 9.59
CA ASP A 129 6.88 8.00 8.14
C ASP A 129 7.33 6.57 7.79
N ASP A 130 8.26 6.00 8.53
CA ASP A 130 8.82 4.65 8.33
C ASP A 130 8.24 3.61 9.32
N ASN A 131 7.15 2.93 9.08
CA ASN A 131 6.27 3.04 7.92
C ASN A 131 4.80 3.12 8.37
N ALA A 132 4.51 3.85 9.48
CA ALA A 132 3.12 4.08 9.88
C ALA A 132 2.34 4.84 8.80
N SER A 133 3.01 5.72 8.01
CA SER A 133 2.39 6.43 6.90
C SER A 133 1.93 5.48 5.80
N GLY A 134 2.75 4.50 5.42
CA GLY A 134 2.39 3.48 4.43
C GLY A 134 1.27 2.56 4.92
N VAL A 135 1.30 2.13 6.19
CA VAL A 135 0.22 1.33 6.78
C VAL A 135 -1.08 2.13 6.84
N THR A 136 -1.01 3.44 7.13
CA THR A 136 -2.17 4.33 7.11
C THR A 136 -2.79 4.39 5.70
N ALA A 137 -1.97 4.55 4.67
CA ALA A 137 -2.44 4.50 3.29
C ALA A 137 -3.05 3.13 2.94
N LEU A 138 -2.38 2.02 3.32
CA LEU A 138 -2.88 0.65 3.13
C LEU A 138 -4.27 0.45 3.74
N LEU A 139 -4.49 0.89 4.98
CA LEU A 139 -5.77 0.76 5.68
C LEU A 139 -6.86 1.61 5.04
N ASN A 140 -6.53 2.82 4.58
CA ASN A 140 -7.48 3.67 3.88
C ASN A 140 -7.88 3.07 2.51
N LEU A 141 -6.92 2.54 1.75
CA LEU A 141 -7.19 1.81 0.51
C LEU A 141 -8.09 0.59 0.77
N ALA A 142 -7.80 -0.20 1.81
CA ALA A 142 -8.61 -1.36 2.20
C ALA A 142 -10.06 -0.95 2.54
N GLN A 143 -10.25 0.17 3.22
CA GLN A 143 -11.58 0.73 3.51
C GLN A 143 -12.34 1.10 2.24
N LEU A 144 -11.70 1.83 1.32
CA LEU A 144 -12.33 2.27 0.08
C LEU A 144 -12.76 1.08 -0.79
N PHE A 145 -11.87 0.12 -1.00
CA PHE A 145 -12.19 -1.07 -1.79
C PHE A 145 -13.20 -1.99 -1.09
N GLY A 146 -13.14 -2.10 0.24
CA GLY A 146 -14.14 -2.81 1.05
C GLY A 146 -15.53 -2.18 0.88
N LYS A 147 -15.62 -0.84 0.98
CA LYS A 147 -16.87 -0.12 0.73
C LYS A 147 -17.36 -0.28 -0.71
N MET A 148 -16.48 -0.12 -1.70
CA MET A 148 -16.85 -0.36 -3.11
C MET A 148 -17.43 -1.76 -3.30
N ARG A 149 -16.82 -2.77 -2.67
CA ARG A 149 -17.32 -4.15 -2.73
C ARG A 149 -18.70 -4.30 -2.10
N ALA A 150 -18.92 -3.66 -0.95
CA ALA A 150 -20.22 -3.66 -0.27
C ALA A 150 -21.32 -2.97 -1.10
N ASP A 151 -20.96 -1.90 -1.83
CA ASP A 151 -21.87 -1.14 -2.69
C ASP A 151 -22.10 -1.82 -4.08
N GLY A 152 -21.47 -2.99 -4.33
CA GLY A 152 -21.59 -3.70 -5.61
C GLY A 152 -20.70 -3.16 -6.74
N ALA A 153 -19.85 -2.17 -6.47
CA ALA A 153 -18.91 -1.53 -7.39
C ALA A 153 -17.46 -2.03 -7.22
N GLY A 154 -17.28 -3.20 -6.65
CA GLY A 154 -15.97 -3.74 -6.27
C GLY A 154 -15.00 -3.96 -7.44
N PRO A 155 -13.73 -4.31 -7.15
CA PRO A 155 -12.68 -4.48 -8.15
C PRO A 155 -12.94 -5.67 -9.08
N GLY A 156 -12.36 -5.64 -10.27
CA GLY A 156 -12.47 -6.73 -11.25
C GLY A 156 -11.54 -7.92 -10.97
N LYS A 157 -10.48 -7.73 -10.14
CA LYS A 157 -9.57 -8.76 -9.64
C LYS A 157 -9.63 -8.81 -8.12
N ASN A 158 -9.21 -9.93 -7.52
CA ASN A 158 -9.09 -10.03 -6.08
C ASN A 158 -7.96 -9.11 -5.57
N LEU A 159 -8.20 -8.37 -4.49
CA LEU A 159 -7.19 -7.53 -3.86
C LEU A 159 -6.78 -8.15 -2.52
N ILE A 160 -5.49 -8.43 -2.35
CA ILE A 160 -4.90 -8.87 -1.09
C ILE A 160 -4.24 -7.66 -0.44
N PHE A 161 -4.73 -7.24 0.72
CA PHE A 161 -4.14 -6.21 1.56
C PHE A 161 -3.30 -6.89 2.63
N ILE A 162 -2.02 -6.56 2.69
CA ILE A 162 -1.09 -7.19 3.61
C ILE A 162 -0.24 -6.16 4.36
N ALA A 163 -0.34 -6.18 5.69
CA ALA A 163 0.62 -5.51 6.54
C ALA A 163 1.72 -6.51 6.88
N TYR A 164 2.92 -6.28 6.35
CA TYR A 164 4.08 -7.14 6.55
C TYR A 164 4.69 -6.88 7.92
N ASP A 165 5.10 -7.95 8.60
CA ASP A 165 5.92 -7.92 9.81
C ASP A 165 7.35 -8.37 9.48
N GLY A 166 8.33 -7.90 10.24
CA GLY A 166 9.72 -8.34 10.09
C GLY A 166 10.42 -7.78 8.85
N LYS A 167 10.05 -6.58 8.40
CA LYS A 167 10.84 -5.86 7.39
C LYS A 167 12.21 -5.51 7.94
N GLU A 168 12.30 -5.12 9.23
CA GLU A 168 13.55 -4.87 9.94
C GLU A 168 14.34 -6.17 10.25
N LEU A 169 13.77 -7.34 9.91
CA LEU A 169 14.38 -8.66 9.94
C LEU A 169 14.54 -9.20 8.50
N ASP A 170 15.19 -8.42 7.64
CA ASP A 170 15.47 -8.75 6.24
C ASP A 170 14.20 -9.11 5.43
N MET A 171 13.12 -8.36 5.62
CA MET A 171 11.85 -8.53 4.89
C MET A 171 11.22 -9.93 5.10
N ALA A 172 11.40 -10.51 6.28
CA ALA A 172 10.98 -11.88 6.59
C ALA A 172 9.49 -12.13 6.27
N GLY A 173 8.62 -11.14 6.52
CA GLY A 173 7.18 -11.26 6.29
C GLY A 173 6.81 -11.38 4.83
N SER A 174 7.30 -10.51 3.98
CA SER A 174 7.00 -10.55 2.54
C SER A 174 7.65 -11.75 1.87
N GLU A 175 8.85 -12.13 2.28
CA GLU A 175 9.54 -13.31 1.77
C GLU A 175 8.78 -14.60 2.13
N TYR A 176 8.33 -14.73 3.37
CA TYR A 176 7.50 -15.85 3.81
C TYR A 176 6.19 -15.92 3.02
N PHE A 177 5.48 -14.80 2.88
CA PHE A 177 4.23 -14.76 2.13
C PHE A 177 4.40 -15.28 0.69
N VAL A 178 5.42 -14.77 -0.02
CA VAL A 178 5.64 -15.14 -1.43
C VAL A 178 6.10 -16.61 -1.59
N ARG A 179 6.76 -17.17 -0.57
CA ARG A 179 7.17 -18.60 -0.57
C ARG A 179 6.03 -19.55 -0.25
N HIS A 180 4.95 -19.07 0.42
CA HIS A 180 3.86 -19.91 0.94
C HIS A 180 2.49 -19.49 0.36
N LEU A 181 2.48 -19.10 -0.92
CA LEU A 181 1.23 -18.78 -1.63
C LEU A 181 0.35 -20.04 -1.74
N PRO A 182 -0.96 -19.95 -1.42
CA PRO A 182 -1.88 -21.08 -1.58
C PRO A 182 -2.36 -21.29 -3.03
N PHE A 183 -1.84 -20.51 -3.97
CA PHE A 183 -2.13 -20.54 -5.40
C PHE A 183 -0.86 -20.25 -6.22
N PRO A 184 -0.85 -20.54 -7.52
CA PRO A 184 0.30 -20.29 -8.38
C PRO A 184 0.70 -18.80 -8.41
N ALA A 185 2.00 -18.52 -8.38
CA ALA A 185 2.52 -17.15 -8.30
C ALA A 185 2.16 -16.27 -9.52
N ASP A 186 1.93 -16.87 -10.68
CA ASP A 186 1.50 -16.21 -11.91
C ASP A 186 0.05 -15.68 -11.85
N LYS A 187 -0.72 -16.06 -10.81
CA LYS A 187 -2.02 -15.46 -10.52
C LYS A 187 -1.91 -14.08 -9.88
N ILE A 188 -0.74 -13.69 -9.38
CA ILE A 188 -0.49 -12.32 -8.93
C ILE A 188 -0.04 -11.49 -10.13
N VAL A 189 -0.93 -10.63 -10.63
CA VAL A 189 -0.64 -9.79 -11.80
C VAL A 189 0.33 -8.67 -11.47
N CYS A 190 0.27 -8.14 -10.25
CA CYS A 190 1.29 -7.25 -9.68
C CYS A 190 1.20 -7.16 -8.16
N ALA A 191 2.31 -6.76 -7.53
CA ALA A 191 2.38 -6.34 -6.15
C ALA A 191 2.67 -4.83 -6.06
N VAL A 192 2.02 -4.14 -5.16
CA VAL A 192 2.22 -2.71 -4.87
C VAL A 192 2.68 -2.58 -3.43
N ASN A 193 3.93 -2.16 -3.22
CA ASN A 193 4.45 -1.85 -1.90
C ASN A 193 4.40 -0.35 -1.63
N ILE A 194 4.00 0.02 -0.43
CA ILE A 194 3.91 1.39 0.05
C ILE A 194 4.87 1.53 1.23
N ASP A 195 5.89 2.35 1.06
CA ASP A 195 6.95 2.48 2.05
C ASP A 195 7.39 3.94 2.15
N MET A 196 7.15 4.57 3.32
CA MET A 196 7.37 5.99 3.56
C MET A 196 6.60 6.88 2.58
N LEU A 197 5.42 7.33 2.95
CA LEU A 197 4.54 8.08 2.03
C LEU A 197 4.13 9.46 2.55
N GLY A 198 4.49 9.79 3.81
CA GLY A 198 3.87 10.89 4.56
C GLY A 198 4.62 12.21 4.52
N THR A 199 5.89 12.26 4.05
CA THR A 199 6.69 13.48 4.13
C THR A 199 7.01 14.12 2.78
N THR A 200 7.49 15.37 2.83
CA THR A 200 8.02 16.14 1.69
C THR A 200 9.48 16.53 1.94
N LEU A 201 10.18 15.78 2.80
CA LEU A 201 11.49 16.16 3.36
C LEU A 201 12.69 15.57 2.63
N ALA A 202 12.48 14.79 1.55
CA ALA A 202 13.60 14.23 0.81
C ALA A 202 14.54 15.34 0.26
N PRO A 203 15.85 15.27 0.51
CA PRO A 203 16.78 16.37 0.21
C PRO A 203 16.77 16.82 -1.24
N VAL A 204 16.64 15.90 -2.19
CA VAL A 204 16.66 16.18 -3.63
C VAL A 204 15.35 16.82 -4.09
N HIS A 205 14.27 16.68 -3.33
CA HIS A 205 12.95 17.19 -3.67
C HIS A 205 12.50 18.37 -2.77
N ARG A 206 13.41 18.96 -1.99
CA ARG A 206 13.12 19.98 -0.97
C ARG A 206 12.25 21.15 -1.45
N ASN A 207 12.31 21.48 -2.73
CA ASN A 207 11.51 22.58 -3.34
C ASN A 207 10.34 22.05 -4.19
N ARG A 208 10.00 20.76 -4.11
CA ARG A 208 8.99 20.09 -4.92
C ARG A 208 8.07 19.27 -4.00
N PRO A 209 7.17 19.90 -3.25
CA PRO A 209 6.37 19.20 -2.21
C PRO A 209 5.46 18.11 -2.79
N ASP A 210 5.05 18.25 -4.06
CA ASP A 210 4.16 17.29 -4.74
C ASP A 210 4.91 16.12 -5.39
N TYR A 211 6.16 15.85 -5.05
CA TYR A 211 6.89 14.70 -5.61
C TYR A 211 6.37 13.37 -5.08
N LEU A 212 6.57 12.33 -5.89
CA LEU A 212 6.37 10.93 -5.53
C LEU A 212 7.36 10.08 -6.32
N ILE A 213 8.04 9.16 -5.67
CA ILE A 213 8.90 8.19 -6.33
C ILE A 213 8.13 6.89 -6.56
N VAL A 214 8.18 6.38 -7.79
CA VAL A 214 7.58 5.11 -8.18
C VAL A 214 8.59 4.25 -8.89
N LEU A 215 9.00 3.14 -8.29
CA LEU A 215 9.98 2.23 -8.87
C LEU A 215 9.32 0.93 -9.33
N GLY A 216 9.87 0.32 -10.38
CA GLY A 216 9.46 -1.00 -10.86
C GLY A 216 8.39 -0.97 -11.95
N GLU A 217 8.00 0.17 -12.52
CA GLU A 217 7.02 0.24 -13.61
C GLU A 217 7.44 -0.60 -14.83
N ASP A 218 8.74 -0.74 -15.06
CA ASP A 218 9.32 -1.56 -16.12
C ASP A 218 9.07 -3.07 -15.93
N THR A 219 8.72 -3.50 -14.72
CA THR A 219 8.41 -4.90 -14.41
C THR A 219 6.99 -5.30 -14.78
N LEU A 220 6.11 -4.31 -14.97
CA LEU A 220 4.68 -4.52 -15.21
C LEU A 220 4.40 -5.03 -16.64
N PRO A 221 3.31 -5.77 -16.84
CA PRO A 221 2.77 -6.05 -18.16
C PRO A 221 2.55 -4.77 -18.97
N LYS A 222 2.71 -4.84 -20.30
CA LYS A 222 2.64 -3.65 -21.16
C LYS A 222 1.32 -2.89 -21.06
N GLU A 223 0.21 -3.59 -20.89
CA GLU A 223 -1.12 -3.00 -20.72
C GLU A 223 -1.25 -2.19 -19.42
N MET A 224 -0.48 -2.52 -18.39
CA MET A 224 -0.44 -1.80 -17.13
C MET A 224 0.51 -0.61 -17.14
N GLN A 225 1.56 -0.66 -17.97
CA GLN A 225 2.52 0.43 -18.08
C GLN A 225 1.86 1.74 -18.52
N GLY A 226 2.32 2.86 -17.98
CA GLY A 226 1.77 4.19 -18.26
C GLY A 226 0.42 4.50 -17.59
N ILE A 227 -0.22 3.54 -16.88
CA ILE A 227 -1.45 3.84 -16.13
C ILE A 227 -1.18 4.86 -15.04
N ILE A 228 -0.05 4.77 -14.33
CA ILE A 228 0.35 5.74 -13.30
C ILE A 228 0.41 7.15 -13.88
N ARG A 229 1.07 7.31 -15.04
CA ARG A 229 1.15 8.61 -15.74
C ARG A 229 -0.21 9.12 -16.17
N ARG A 230 -1.06 8.24 -16.73
CA ARG A 230 -2.44 8.62 -17.14
C ARG A 230 -3.31 8.98 -15.95
N SER A 231 -3.18 8.30 -14.82
CA SER A 231 -3.86 8.63 -13.57
C SER A 231 -3.43 9.99 -13.08
N ASN A 232 -2.12 10.24 -13.04
CA ASN A 232 -1.54 11.49 -12.57
C ASN A 232 -1.80 12.69 -13.52
N ALA A 233 -1.96 12.45 -14.82
CA ALA A 233 -2.25 13.50 -15.81
C ALA A 233 -3.62 14.18 -15.59
N ASN A 234 -4.51 13.56 -14.85
CA ASN A 234 -5.73 14.21 -14.38
C ASN A 234 -5.36 15.35 -13.43
N ALA A 235 -5.95 16.55 -13.66
CA ALA A 235 -5.66 17.76 -12.88
C ALA A 235 -5.85 17.61 -11.36
N ARG A 236 -6.48 16.51 -10.90
CA ARG A 236 -6.72 16.19 -9.51
C ARG A 236 -5.45 15.87 -8.70
N PHE A 237 -4.47 15.21 -9.32
CA PHE A 237 -3.27 14.77 -8.61
C PHE A 237 -2.09 15.71 -8.85
N GLY A 238 -1.69 15.92 -10.12
CA GLY A 238 -0.60 16.82 -10.48
C GLY A 238 0.68 16.55 -9.68
N MET A 239 0.95 15.25 -9.41
CA MET A 239 2.18 14.84 -8.72
C MET A 239 3.36 14.94 -9.66
N ASP A 240 4.51 15.33 -9.11
CA ASP A 240 5.78 15.23 -9.79
C ASP A 240 6.37 13.84 -9.54
N ILE A 241 6.14 12.92 -10.50
CA ILE A 241 6.52 11.50 -10.34
C ILE A 241 7.92 11.27 -10.88
N ASP A 242 8.82 10.81 -10.01
CA ASP A 242 10.15 10.31 -10.37
C ASP A 242 10.11 8.77 -10.45
N TYR A 243 10.58 8.24 -11.58
CA TYR A 243 10.68 6.79 -11.83
C TYR A 243 12.08 6.24 -11.55
N SER A 244 12.91 7.05 -10.92
CA SER A 244 14.25 6.70 -10.46
C SER A 244 14.45 7.19 -9.04
N PHE A 245 15.44 6.66 -8.34
CA PHE A 245 15.83 7.19 -7.06
C PHE A 245 16.97 8.20 -7.29
N TYR A 246 16.59 9.48 -7.32
CA TYR A 246 17.49 10.62 -7.55
C TYR A 246 18.26 10.59 -8.87
N GLY A 247 17.66 10.03 -9.94
CA GLY A 247 18.28 9.95 -11.26
C GLY A 247 19.42 8.94 -11.39
N SER A 248 19.69 8.13 -10.39
CA SER A 248 20.78 7.13 -10.37
C SER A 248 20.23 5.72 -10.52
N GLU A 249 20.54 5.03 -11.62
CA GLU A 249 20.12 3.62 -11.85
C GLU A 249 20.66 2.68 -10.76
N ASN A 250 21.92 2.82 -10.39
CA ASN A 250 22.55 1.98 -9.36
C ASN A 250 21.88 2.18 -8.00
N PHE A 251 21.62 3.42 -7.62
CA PHE A 251 20.96 3.73 -6.35
C PHE A 251 19.49 3.29 -6.37
N THR A 252 18.79 3.52 -7.46
CA THR A 252 17.43 2.99 -7.71
C THR A 252 17.38 1.49 -7.51
N GLY A 253 18.29 0.74 -8.15
CA GLY A 253 18.37 -0.71 -8.00
C GLY A 253 18.73 -1.17 -6.59
N MET A 254 19.52 -0.40 -5.83
CA MET A 254 19.82 -0.68 -4.43
C MET A 254 18.58 -0.50 -3.56
N VAL A 255 17.93 0.66 -3.62
CA VAL A 255 16.70 0.95 -2.85
C VAL A 255 15.58 -0.02 -3.19
N TYR A 256 15.40 -0.36 -4.47
CA TYR A 256 14.38 -1.32 -4.87
C TYR A 256 14.57 -2.70 -4.24
N ARG A 257 15.81 -3.11 -3.95
CA ARG A 257 16.12 -4.39 -3.31
C ARG A 257 15.98 -4.42 -1.79
N THR A 258 15.78 -3.27 -1.15
CA THR A 258 15.69 -3.17 0.32
C THR A 258 14.25 -3.08 0.84
N GLY A 259 13.25 -3.22 -0.01
CA GLY A 259 11.83 -3.19 0.39
C GLY A 259 11.07 -4.46 -0.01
N ASP A 260 9.90 -4.64 0.58
CA ASP A 260 9.05 -5.83 0.44
C ASP A 260 8.66 -6.19 -0.99
N GLN A 261 8.61 -5.21 -1.91
CA GLN A 261 8.39 -5.46 -3.34
C GLN A 261 9.44 -6.39 -3.95
N TYR A 262 10.65 -6.42 -3.40
CA TYR A 262 11.72 -7.25 -3.94
C TYR A 262 11.48 -8.75 -3.72
N SER A 263 10.80 -9.13 -2.65
CA SER A 263 10.37 -10.52 -2.42
C SER A 263 9.53 -11.06 -3.58
N PHE A 264 8.63 -10.23 -4.13
CA PHE A 264 7.84 -10.55 -5.32
C PHE A 264 8.69 -10.59 -6.58
N ARG A 265 9.51 -9.57 -6.79
CA ARG A 265 10.42 -9.50 -7.94
C ARG A 265 11.35 -10.72 -8.03
N SER A 266 11.86 -11.21 -6.91
CA SER A 266 12.72 -12.40 -6.84
C SER A 266 12.04 -13.66 -7.38
N LYS A 267 10.69 -13.69 -7.36
CA LYS A 267 9.84 -14.75 -7.92
C LYS A 267 9.26 -14.39 -9.28
N LYS A 268 9.79 -13.36 -9.94
CA LYS A 268 9.35 -12.86 -11.25
C LYS A 268 7.91 -12.32 -11.25
N ILE A 269 7.36 -11.99 -10.09
CA ILE A 269 6.08 -11.30 -9.98
C ILE A 269 6.34 -9.80 -10.19
N PRO A 270 5.63 -9.14 -11.13
CA PRO A 270 5.74 -7.69 -11.33
C PRO A 270 5.45 -6.94 -10.03
N SER A 271 6.29 -5.96 -9.69
CA SER A 271 6.12 -5.26 -8.41
C SER A 271 6.54 -3.80 -8.46
N LEU A 272 5.81 -2.98 -7.74
CA LEU A 272 6.00 -1.53 -7.62
C LEU A 272 6.36 -1.14 -6.19
N LEU A 273 7.16 -0.09 -6.05
CA LEU A 273 7.36 0.66 -4.83
C LEU A 273 6.85 2.08 -5.01
N PHE A 274 5.96 2.53 -4.11
CA PHE A 274 5.58 3.93 -3.94
C PHE A 274 6.23 4.46 -2.68
N THR A 275 7.01 5.55 -2.78
CA THR A 275 7.74 6.10 -1.64
C THR A 275 7.95 7.61 -1.74
N SER A 276 8.09 8.27 -0.61
CA SER A 276 8.56 9.67 -0.49
C SER A 276 10.08 9.76 -0.28
N ALA A 277 10.79 8.65 -0.35
CA ALA A 277 12.23 8.53 -0.13
C ALA A 277 12.69 8.82 1.30
N PHE A 278 14.01 8.65 1.52
CA PHE A 278 14.65 8.90 2.80
C PHE A 278 14.78 10.40 3.10
N HIS A 279 14.73 10.73 4.38
CA HIS A 279 14.90 12.09 4.89
C HIS A 279 15.72 12.09 6.20
N ASP A 280 16.05 13.28 6.73
CA ASP A 280 16.93 13.44 7.89
C ASP A 280 16.41 12.77 9.19
N HIS A 281 15.13 12.40 9.25
CA HIS A 281 14.51 11.73 10.40
C HIS A 281 14.44 10.20 10.26
N THR A 282 14.70 9.64 9.07
CA THR A 282 14.65 8.18 8.82
C THR A 282 15.56 7.44 9.77
N TYR A 283 15.06 6.38 10.40
CA TYR A 283 15.74 5.58 11.45
C TYR A 283 16.17 6.38 12.68
N LYS A 284 15.46 7.47 13.01
CA LYS A 284 15.73 8.28 14.20
C LYS A 284 14.50 8.41 15.09
N PRO A 285 14.70 8.67 16.41
CA PRO A 285 13.57 8.92 17.32
C PRO A 285 12.80 10.22 16.99
N THR A 286 13.27 10.99 16.02
CA THR A 286 12.62 12.22 15.51
C THR A 286 11.68 11.95 14.33
N ASP A 287 11.54 10.68 13.88
CA ASP A 287 10.48 10.29 12.94
C ASP A 287 9.16 10.16 13.70
N LYS A 288 8.48 11.30 13.86
CA LYS A 288 7.24 11.48 14.64
C LYS A 288 6.15 12.07 13.77
N ILE A 289 4.92 12.06 14.30
CA ILE A 289 3.72 12.52 13.60
C ILE A 289 3.80 13.98 13.13
N ASP A 290 4.56 14.82 13.82
CA ASP A 290 4.74 16.24 13.52
C ASP A 290 5.47 16.54 12.19
N ILE A 291 6.17 15.57 11.63
CA ILE A 291 6.81 15.71 10.31
C ILE A 291 5.91 15.28 9.14
N ILE A 292 4.73 14.74 9.42
CA ILE A 292 3.82 14.21 8.39
C ILE A 292 2.98 15.33 7.77
N ASP A 293 3.00 15.41 6.45
CA ASP A 293 2.08 16.24 5.67
C ASP A 293 0.85 15.41 5.28
N PHE A 294 -0.24 15.56 6.04
CA PHE A 294 -1.48 14.81 5.80
C PHE A 294 -2.18 15.21 4.49
N GLY A 295 -1.94 16.41 4.00
CA GLY A 295 -2.44 16.84 2.69
C GLY A 295 -1.80 16.04 1.57
N ILE A 296 -0.48 15.88 1.63
CA ILE A 296 0.28 15.14 0.63
C ILE A 296 0.06 13.63 0.78
N LEU A 297 0.00 13.10 2.01
CA LEU A 297 -0.33 11.70 2.27
C LEU A 297 -1.69 11.34 1.66
N ARG A 298 -2.71 12.19 1.86
CA ARG A 298 -4.03 12.04 1.24
C ARG A 298 -3.95 12.01 -0.30
N LYS A 299 -3.22 12.96 -0.88
CA LYS A 299 -3.09 13.10 -2.33
C LYS A 299 -2.41 11.87 -2.96
N ARG A 300 -1.33 11.39 -2.34
CA ARG A 300 -0.61 10.17 -2.77
C ARG A 300 -1.48 8.92 -2.62
N THR A 301 -2.19 8.78 -1.50
CA THR A 301 -3.11 7.66 -1.27
C THR A 301 -4.23 7.63 -2.31
N ALA A 302 -4.81 8.78 -2.65
CA ALA A 302 -5.85 8.89 -3.66
C ALA A 302 -5.33 8.54 -5.08
N LEU A 303 -4.12 8.94 -5.43
CA LEU A 303 -3.49 8.51 -6.69
C LEU A 303 -3.27 7.00 -6.73
N ILE A 304 -2.76 6.40 -5.64
CA ILE A 304 -2.55 4.94 -5.55
C ILE A 304 -3.90 4.21 -5.67
N PHE A 305 -4.97 4.73 -5.05
CA PHE A 305 -6.31 4.18 -5.20
C PHE A 305 -6.75 4.13 -6.67
N ASP A 306 -6.64 5.25 -7.41
CA ASP A 306 -7.01 5.33 -8.83
C ASP A 306 -6.19 4.35 -9.70
N VAL A 307 -4.89 4.22 -9.41
CA VAL A 307 -3.99 3.28 -10.09
C VAL A 307 -4.43 1.83 -9.84
N ILE A 308 -4.65 1.43 -8.59
CA ILE A 308 -5.08 0.06 -8.23
C ILE A 308 -6.46 -0.24 -8.83
N TYR A 309 -7.39 0.72 -8.78
CA TYR A 309 -8.70 0.57 -9.39
C TYR A 309 -8.58 0.25 -10.88
N LYS A 310 -7.76 1.00 -11.61
CA LYS A 310 -7.53 0.77 -13.04
C LYS A 310 -6.86 -0.57 -13.31
N TYR A 311 -5.83 -0.94 -12.52
CA TYR A 311 -5.17 -2.24 -12.63
C TYR A 311 -6.14 -3.40 -12.40
N SER A 312 -7.04 -3.27 -11.43
CA SER A 312 -8.00 -4.32 -11.12
C SER A 312 -9.06 -4.52 -12.19
N ASN A 313 -9.27 -3.55 -13.08
CA ASN A 313 -10.33 -3.57 -14.10
C ASN A 313 -9.82 -3.71 -15.55
N LEU A 314 -8.53 -4.01 -15.72
CA LEU A 314 -7.95 -4.37 -17.02
C LEU A 314 -8.42 -5.72 -17.56
#